data_a2a571674495e2e40c2edc97e4c66dc8
#
_entry.id   a2a571674495e2e40c2edc97e4c66dc8
#
_cell.length_a   1.000
_cell.length_b   1.000
_cell.length_c   1.000
_cell.angle_alpha   90.00
_cell.angle_beta   90.00
_cell.angle_gamma   90.00
#
_symmetry.space_group_name_H-M   'P 1'
#
loop_
_entity.id
_entity.type
_entity.pdbx_description
1 polymer ?
#
loop_
_entity_poly.entity_id
_entity_poly.type
_entity_poly.pdbx_seq_one_letter_code
_entity_poly.pdbx_strand_id
1 'polypeptide(L)'
;FVIVLTHTALFYNKLAHDTSAFLGNEEFFVRIAGIICEYNPFHNGHAHQLAVLREAGYAPVCVMSGDYVQRGEPAVIPAAARAEAAVRCGAALVLELPPSYALRSAEGFADGGVELLDRFGCAEALCFGSESGDAEALLATAQTLLSPELVPLLKQELAGGASFPAARQRALERLGAPGAALLERPNSILAVEYCKALLRRGSRMRPIVLHRAGDYHGGSAADAPSASFLRGQADWAGYMPEAARAVQAAAPRYRLAAGERAVLARLRAMGEDEFAALPYGSEGLWQKVMHACRTEASLEGILAAAKSKRYPRTRLMRMLLCAFLGLTEQQLTEPAPYVRVLALDADGRAILRAAQGRLSLLHAGERAQDCAFAETERRCRALYGLFRENGPAEPVPKSRVYVQRD
;
A
#
# COMPACT_ATOMS: atom_id res chain seq x y z
N PHE A 1 -26.12 7.68 -11.13
CA PHE A 1 -24.73 8.04 -10.76
C PHE A 1 -24.13 8.75 -11.96
N VAL A 2 -23.99 10.08 -11.88
CA VAL A 2 -23.43 10.91 -12.95
C VAL A 2 -21.91 10.88 -12.77
N ILE A 3 -21.19 10.34 -13.75
CA ILE A 3 -19.75 10.46 -13.87
C ILE A 3 -19.49 11.92 -14.24
N VAL A 4 -19.06 12.73 -13.28
CA VAL A 4 -18.49 14.06 -13.58
C VAL A 4 -17.06 13.82 -14.03
N LEU A 5 -16.89 13.51 -15.32
CA LEU A 5 -15.66 13.79 -16.03
C LEU A 5 -15.65 15.31 -16.25
N THR A 6 -15.06 16.04 -15.30
CA THR A 6 -14.93 17.48 -15.41
C THR A 6 -14.15 17.85 -16.68
N HIS A 7 -14.43 19.01 -17.25
CA HIS A 7 -13.87 19.59 -18.49
C HIS A 7 -12.34 19.51 -18.62
N THR A 8 -11.62 19.22 -17.59
CA THR A 8 -10.16 18.99 -17.53
C THR A 8 -9.72 17.81 -18.41
N ALA A 9 -10.54 16.77 -18.60
CA ALA A 9 -10.20 15.65 -19.48
C ALA A 9 -10.09 16.07 -20.96
N LEU A 10 -10.82 17.12 -21.37
CA LEU A 10 -10.77 17.66 -22.74
C LEU A 10 -9.55 18.57 -22.99
N PHE A 11 -9.06 19.26 -21.97
CA PHE A 11 -7.89 20.14 -22.09
C PHE A 11 -6.59 19.34 -22.18
N TYR A 12 -6.50 18.20 -21.48
CA TYR A 12 -5.32 17.32 -21.50
C TYR A 12 -5.24 16.42 -22.74
N ASN A 13 -6.36 16.13 -23.43
CA ASN A 13 -6.34 15.39 -24.68
C ASN A 13 -5.59 16.10 -25.82
N LYS A 14 -5.37 17.42 -25.71
CA LYS A 14 -4.65 18.19 -26.73
C LYS A 14 -3.12 18.17 -26.57
N LEU A 15 -2.64 17.79 -25.37
CA LEU A 15 -1.18 17.65 -25.09
C LEU A 15 -0.68 16.20 -25.14
N ALA A 16 -1.58 15.21 -25.32
CA ALA A 16 -1.26 13.80 -25.29
C ALA A 16 -0.74 13.23 -26.63
N HIS A 17 -0.54 14.05 -27.64
CA HIS A 17 -0.10 13.55 -28.97
C HIS A 17 1.41 13.32 -29.11
N ASP A 18 2.24 13.53 -28.05
CA ASP A 18 3.71 13.50 -28.23
C ASP A 18 4.48 12.50 -27.35
N THR A 19 3.81 11.56 -26.70
CA THR A 19 4.51 10.51 -25.94
C THR A 19 3.98 9.10 -26.20
N SER A 20 4.00 8.69 -27.48
CA SER A 20 3.97 7.25 -27.82
C SER A 20 5.37 6.68 -27.50
N ALA A 21 5.46 5.82 -26.50
CA ALA A 21 6.66 5.03 -26.27
C ALA A 21 6.86 4.11 -27.49
N PHE A 22 7.80 4.45 -28.37
CA PHE A 22 8.29 3.59 -29.44
C PHE A 22 8.91 2.34 -28.81
N LEU A 23 8.21 1.25 -28.84
CA LEU A 23 8.70 -0.08 -28.45
C LEU A 23 8.57 -1.00 -29.67
N GLY A 24 9.69 -1.18 -30.36
CA GLY A 24 9.96 -2.21 -31.39
C GLY A 24 8.77 -2.65 -32.26
N ASN A 25 8.86 -2.43 -33.52
CA ASN A 25 8.14 -2.89 -34.75
C ASN A 25 6.66 -3.36 -34.73
N GLU A 26 5.94 -3.30 -33.59
CA GLU A 26 4.48 -3.37 -33.54
C GLU A 26 4.00 -2.30 -32.56
N GLU A 27 3.16 -1.36 -33.00
CA GLU A 27 2.57 -0.30 -32.17
C GLU A 27 1.59 -0.91 -31.16
N PHE A 28 2.08 -1.15 -29.94
CA PHE A 28 1.24 -1.64 -28.86
C PHE A 28 0.67 -0.45 -28.08
N PHE A 29 -0.51 0.01 -28.49
CA PHE A 29 -1.20 1.15 -27.87
C PHE A 29 -2.07 0.75 -26.69
N VAL A 30 -1.51 0.15 -25.66
CA VAL A 30 -2.25 -0.05 -24.41
C VAL A 30 -1.89 1.07 -23.44
N ARG A 31 -2.88 1.88 -23.08
CA ARG A 31 -2.73 2.89 -22.03
C ARG A 31 -2.66 2.20 -20.67
N ILE A 32 -1.70 2.55 -19.85
CA ILE A 32 -1.47 1.87 -18.58
C ILE A 32 -1.73 2.82 -17.42
N ALA A 33 -2.62 2.40 -16.50
CA ALA A 33 -2.82 3.06 -15.22
C ALA A 33 -2.26 2.19 -14.07
N GLY A 34 -1.35 2.76 -13.28
CA GLY A 34 -0.84 2.15 -12.06
C GLY A 34 -1.86 2.26 -10.92
N ILE A 35 -1.92 1.25 -10.07
CA ILE A 35 -2.67 1.25 -8.82
C ILE A 35 -1.75 0.74 -7.71
N ILE A 36 -1.60 1.49 -6.62
CA ILE A 36 -0.90 1.01 -5.42
C ILE A 36 -1.97 0.55 -4.43
N CYS A 37 -1.96 -0.73 -4.05
CA CYS A 37 -3.07 -1.33 -3.33
C CYS A 37 -2.63 -2.40 -2.33
N GLU A 38 -3.57 -2.84 -1.50
CA GLU A 38 -3.40 -3.95 -0.56
C GLU A 38 -4.36 -5.10 -0.85
N TYR A 39 -5.59 -4.79 -1.32
CA TYR A 39 -6.66 -5.75 -1.56
C TYR A 39 -6.88 -6.72 -0.40
N ASN A 40 -6.97 -6.20 0.81
CA ASN A 40 -6.91 -6.96 2.06
C ASN A 40 -8.23 -6.94 2.87
N PRO A 41 -9.28 -7.72 2.47
CA PRO A 41 -9.39 -8.53 1.24
C PRO A 41 -9.80 -7.72 0.00
N PHE A 42 -9.77 -8.34 -1.19
CA PHE A 42 -10.34 -7.76 -2.41
C PHE A 42 -11.87 -7.74 -2.30
N HIS A 43 -12.51 -6.63 -2.72
CA HIS A 43 -13.95 -6.44 -2.58
C HIS A 43 -14.55 -5.60 -3.74
N ASN A 44 -15.88 -5.46 -3.78
CA ASN A 44 -16.62 -4.77 -4.85
C ASN A 44 -16.09 -3.36 -5.15
N GLY A 45 -15.67 -2.59 -4.15
CA GLY A 45 -15.09 -1.26 -4.38
C GLY A 45 -13.77 -1.30 -5.15
N HIS A 46 -12.96 -2.35 -4.98
CA HIS A 46 -11.74 -2.55 -5.76
C HIS A 46 -12.05 -2.98 -7.20
N ALA A 47 -13.04 -3.87 -7.36
CA ALA A 47 -13.50 -4.28 -8.69
C ALA A 47 -14.06 -3.09 -9.48
N HIS A 48 -14.84 -2.23 -8.84
CA HIS A 48 -15.34 -1.00 -9.45
C HIS A 48 -14.21 -0.10 -9.95
N GLN A 49 -13.12 0.09 -9.16
CA GLN A 49 -11.95 0.85 -9.59
C GLN A 49 -11.31 0.26 -10.86
N LEU A 50 -11.18 -1.06 -10.92
CA LEU A 50 -10.63 -1.76 -12.09
C LEU A 50 -11.55 -1.61 -13.31
N ALA A 51 -12.87 -1.76 -13.13
CA ALA A 51 -13.86 -1.62 -14.19
C ALA A 51 -13.84 -0.20 -14.80
N VAL A 52 -13.85 0.85 -13.97
CA VAL A 52 -13.77 2.25 -14.44
C VAL A 52 -12.51 2.49 -15.28
N LEU A 53 -11.36 1.93 -14.88
CA LEU A 53 -10.14 2.07 -15.67
C LEU A 53 -10.23 1.32 -17.00
N ARG A 54 -10.78 0.09 -17.01
CA ARG A 54 -10.97 -0.70 -18.22
C ARG A 54 -11.94 0.01 -19.20
N GLU A 55 -13.05 0.54 -18.70
CA GLU A 55 -14.00 1.34 -19.48
C GLU A 55 -13.38 2.61 -20.06
N ALA A 56 -12.44 3.22 -19.34
CA ALA A 56 -11.66 4.37 -19.82
C ALA A 56 -10.49 3.99 -20.76
N GLY A 57 -10.37 2.71 -21.16
CA GLY A 57 -9.37 2.22 -22.09
C GLY A 57 -7.97 2.00 -21.46
N TYR A 58 -7.88 1.87 -20.14
CA TYR A 58 -6.63 1.56 -19.47
C TYR A 58 -6.48 0.07 -19.17
N ALA A 59 -5.26 -0.43 -19.26
CA ALA A 59 -4.85 -1.68 -18.63
C ALA A 59 -4.35 -1.39 -17.19
N PRO A 60 -5.05 -1.85 -16.14
CA PRO A 60 -4.64 -1.60 -14.77
C PRO A 60 -3.43 -2.44 -14.37
N VAL A 61 -2.33 -1.80 -13.96
CA VAL A 61 -1.14 -2.44 -13.38
C VAL A 61 -1.14 -2.18 -11.87
N CYS A 62 -1.34 -3.23 -11.09
CA CYS A 62 -1.41 -3.16 -9.64
C CYS A 62 -0.03 -3.42 -9.01
N VAL A 63 0.48 -2.51 -8.19
CA VAL A 63 1.57 -2.73 -7.26
C VAL A 63 0.93 -3.00 -5.89
N MET A 64 0.88 -4.29 -5.52
CA MET A 64 0.09 -4.78 -4.40
C MET A 64 0.97 -5.27 -3.26
N SER A 65 0.68 -4.82 -2.02
CA SER A 65 1.34 -5.34 -0.82
C SER A 65 1.37 -6.86 -0.81
N GLY A 66 2.54 -7.43 -0.54
CA GLY A 66 2.74 -8.86 -0.37
C GLY A 66 1.99 -9.42 0.87
N ASP A 67 2.67 -10.21 1.66
CA ASP A 67 2.06 -10.90 2.82
C ASP A 67 1.82 -9.99 4.03
N TYR A 68 2.29 -8.74 3.99
CA TYR A 68 2.12 -7.74 5.05
C TYR A 68 1.60 -6.44 4.49
N VAL A 69 0.82 -5.72 5.31
CA VAL A 69 0.12 -4.50 4.90
C VAL A 69 0.60 -3.28 5.69
N GLN A 70 0.36 -2.09 5.16
CA GLN A 70 0.88 -0.81 5.63
C GLN A 70 0.54 -0.50 7.11
N ARG A 71 -0.55 -1.04 7.62
CA ARG A 71 -0.94 -0.84 9.03
C ARG A 71 -0.10 -1.64 10.02
N GLY A 72 0.84 -2.47 9.57
CA GLY A 72 1.69 -3.30 10.40
C GLY A 72 0.99 -4.60 10.82
N GLU A 73 0.27 -5.22 9.91
CA GLU A 73 -0.47 -6.47 10.13
C GLU A 73 -0.13 -7.47 9.02
N PRO A 74 -0.25 -8.78 9.28
CA PRO A 74 -0.29 -9.77 8.22
C PRO A 74 -1.53 -9.54 7.35
N ALA A 75 -1.41 -9.74 6.05
CA ALA A 75 -2.56 -9.75 5.15
C ALA A 75 -3.49 -10.93 5.52
N VAL A 76 -4.81 -10.73 5.42
CA VAL A 76 -5.80 -11.74 5.88
C VAL A 76 -5.88 -12.99 5.01
N ILE A 77 -5.39 -12.89 3.76
CA ILE A 77 -5.21 -14.01 2.83
C ILE A 77 -3.91 -13.81 2.03
N PRO A 78 -3.28 -14.88 1.50
CA PRO A 78 -2.01 -14.80 0.80
C PRO A 78 -2.04 -13.86 -0.40
N ALA A 79 -0.89 -13.25 -0.71
CA ALA A 79 -0.72 -12.34 -1.85
C ALA A 79 -1.15 -12.98 -3.17
N ALA A 80 -0.84 -14.25 -3.41
CA ALA A 80 -1.22 -14.97 -4.63
C ALA A 80 -2.75 -15.02 -4.85
N ALA A 81 -3.52 -15.33 -3.82
CA ALA A 81 -4.98 -15.39 -3.92
C ALA A 81 -5.59 -13.99 -4.14
N ARG A 82 -5.02 -12.95 -3.53
CA ARG A 82 -5.46 -11.56 -3.75
C ARG A 82 -5.13 -11.08 -5.16
N ALA A 83 -3.97 -11.45 -5.68
CA ALA A 83 -3.54 -11.13 -7.04
C ALA A 83 -4.39 -11.84 -8.09
N GLU A 84 -4.69 -13.14 -7.89
CA GLU A 84 -5.61 -13.89 -8.75
C GLU A 84 -6.99 -13.26 -8.77
N ALA A 85 -7.55 -12.93 -7.59
CA ALA A 85 -8.84 -12.26 -7.51
C ALA A 85 -8.86 -10.92 -8.27
N ALA A 86 -7.78 -10.13 -8.18
CA ALA A 86 -7.66 -8.86 -8.89
C ALA A 86 -7.65 -9.05 -10.42
N VAL A 87 -6.88 -10.03 -10.92
CA VAL A 87 -6.82 -10.31 -12.38
C VAL A 87 -8.16 -10.82 -12.89
N ARG A 88 -8.82 -11.74 -12.18
CA ARG A 88 -10.17 -12.21 -12.53
C ARG A 88 -11.21 -11.07 -12.57
N CYS A 89 -10.94 -9.96 -11.89
CA CYS A 89 -11.79 -8.79 -11.83
C CYS A 89 -11.27 -7.60 -12.66
N GLY A 90 -10.33 -7.81 -13.58
CA GLY A 90 -9.94 -6.81 -14.57
C GLY A 90 -8.54 -6.18 -14.39
N ALA A 91 -7.74 -6.55 -13.39
CA ALA A 91 -6.34 -6.15 -13.36
C ALA A 91 -5.57 -6.84 -14.51
N ALA A 92 -4.76 -6.08 -15.25
CA ALA A 92 -3.93 -6.64 -16.31
C ALA A 92 -2.69 -7.33 -15.75
N LEU A 93 -2.07 -6.72 -14.75
CA LEU A 93 -0.84 -7.18 -14.14
C LEU A 93 -0.84 -6.85 -12.66
N VAL A 94 -0.39 -7.79 -11.83
CA VAL A 94 -0.17 -7.58 -10.40
C VAL A 94 1.29 -7.85 -10.07
N LEU A 95 1.97 -6.81 -9.61
CA LEU A 95 3.34 -6.81 -9.10
C LEU A 95 3.32 -6.77 -7.57
N GLU A 96 4.26 -7.45 -6.92
CA GLU A 96 4.36 -7.45 -5.46
C GLU A 96 5.08 -6.19 -4.95
N LEU A 97 4.43 -5.44 -4.06
CA LEU A 97 5.10 -4.44 -3.23
C LEU A 97 5.78 -5.18 -2.07
N PRO A 98 7.11 -5.17 -1.97
CA PRO A 98 7.83 -5.98 -0.99
C PRO A 98 7.55 -5.53 0.45
N PRO A 99 7.74 -6.41 1.47
CA PRO A 99 7.47 -6.10 2.87
C PRO A 99 8.21 -4.85 3.36
N SER A 100 9.44 -4.61 2.89
CA SER A 100 10.24 -3.42 3.22
C SER A 100 9.57 -2.12 2.74
N TYR A 101 8.74 -2.14 1.73
CA TYR A 101 7.98 -1.00 1.23
C TYR A 101 6.58 -0.96 1.85
N ALA A 102 5.91 -2.10 1.94
CA ALA A 102 4.57 -2.21 2.50
C ALA A 102 4.49 -1.74 3.96
N LEU A 103 5.56 -1.98 4.76
CA LEU A 103 5.62 -1.62 6.18
C LEU A 103 6.14 -0.20 6.45
N ARG A 104 6.29 0.63 5.42
CA ARG A 104 6.62 2.06 5.60
C ARG A 104 5.42 2.86 6.13
N SER A 105 5.67 4.10 6.53
CA SER A 105 4.61 5.08 6.79
C SER A 105 3.75 5.30 5.54
N ALA A 106 2.60 6.01 5.65
CA ALA A 106 1.80 6.33 4.47
C ALA A 106 2.62 7.05 3.38
N GLU A 107 3.50 7.97 3.77
CA GLU A 107 4.43 8.65 2.87
C GLU A 107 5.40 7.66 2.21
N GLY A 108 6.08 6.82 3.00
CA GLY A 108 7.04 5.85 2.45
C GLY A 108 6.38 4.73 1.62
N PHE A 109 5.16 4.33 1.98
CA PHE A 109 4.35 3.39 1.21
C PHE A 109 3.99 3.97 -0.18
N ALA A 110 3.51 5.22 -0.19
CA ALA A 110 3.19 5.92 -1.43
C ALA A 110 4.43 6.12 -2.29
N ASP A 111 5.53 6.58 -1.69
CA ASP A 111 6.80 6.81 -2.38
C ASP A 111 7.37 5.52 -2.98
N GLY A 112 7.35 4.41 -2.24
CA GLY A 112 7.82 3.12 -2.73
C GLY A 112 6.97 2.55 -3.86
N GLY A 113 5.64 2.69 -3.78
CA GLY A 113 4.74 2.26 -4.85
C GLY A 113 4.91 3.08 -6.13
N VAL A 114 5.05 4.41 -6.01
CA VAL A 114 5.34 5.31 -7.15
C VAL A 114 6.72 5.00 -7.73
N GLU A 115 7.74 4.77 -6.89
CA GLU A 115 9.07 4.36 -7.34
C GLU A 115 9.01 3.12 -8.24
N LEU A 116 8.30 2.08 -7.81
CA LEU A 116 8.21 0.85 -8.58
C LEU A 116 7.51 1.06 -9.91
N LEU A 117 6.44 1.85 -9.96
CA LEU A 117 5.73 2.19 -11.20
C LEU A 117 6.60 3.04 -12.14
N ASP A 118 7.35 4.02 -11.61
CA ASP A 118 8.28 4.85 -12.40
C ASP A 118 9.42 3.99 -12.98
N ARG A 119 9.99 3.07 -12.18
CA ARG A 119 11.03 2.14 -12.65
C ARG A 119 10.49 1.12 -13.64
N PHE A 120 9.24 0.69 -13.48
CA PHE A 120 8.54 -0.12 -14.47
C PHE A 120 8.37 0.65 -15.79
N GLY A 121 8.15 1.97 -15.72
CA GLY A 121 8.33 2.92 -16.82
C GLY A 121 7.28 2.85 -17.91
N CYS A 122 6.15 2.18 -17.70
CA CYS A 122 5.08 2.01 -18.68
C CYS A 122 3.77 2.71 -18.27
N ALA A 123 3.60 3.09 -17.00
CA ALA A 123 2.38 3.72 -16.52
C ALA A 123 2.34 5.22 -16.88
N GLU A 124 1.24 5.69 -17.48
CA GLU A 124 1.00 7.09 -17.78
C GLU A 124 0.12 7.79 -16.72
N ALA A 125 -0.52 7.00 -15.86
CA ALA A 125 -1.38 7.51 -14.80
C ALA A 125 -1.25 6.67 -13.53
N LEU A 126 -1.52 7.29 -12.38
CA LEU A 126 -1.69 6.64 -11.08
C LEU A 126 -3.13 6.82 -10.61
N CYS A 127 -3.87 5.73 -10.47
CA CYS A 127 -5.27 5.75 -10.04
C CYS A 127 -5.41 5.40 -8.57
N PHE A 128 -6.11 6.23 -7.83
CA PHE A 128 -6.42 6.03 -6.41
C PHE A 128 -7.76 6.64 -6.01
N GLY A 129 -8.30 6.18 -4.88
CA GLY A 129 -9.55 6.72 -4.33
C GLY A 129 -9.29 7.82 -3.30
N SER A 130 -10.14 8.85 -3.29
CA SER A 130 -10.15 9.90 -2.28
C SER A 130 -11.59 10.27 -1.93
N GLU A 131 -11.82 10.69 -0.69
CA GLU A 131 -13.12 11.21 -0.27
C GLU A 131 -13.45 12.56 -0.89
N SER A 132 -12.46 13.32 -1.37
CA SER A 132 -12.70 14.59 -2.08
C SER A 132 -13.03 14.40 -3.56
N GLY A 133 -12.43 13.41 -4.20
CA GLY A 133 -12.51 13.23 -5.66
C GLY A 133 -11.84 14.34 -6.48
N ASP A 134 -11.20 15.31 -5.85
CA ASP A 134 -10.61 16.50 -6.46
C ASP A 134 -9.07 16.37 -6.60
N ALA A 135 -8.61 16.08 -7.81
CA ALA A 135 -7.19 15.90 -8.11
C ALA A 135 -6.39 17.20 -7.97
N GLU A 136 -6.98 18.35 -8.31
CA GLU A 136 -6.29 19.65 -8.26
C GLU A 136 -6.05 20.07 -6.81
N ALA A 137 -7.07 19.93 -5.96
CA ALA A 137 -6.93 20.21 -4.52
C ALA A 137 -5.91 19.29 -3.85
N LEU A 138 -5.86 18.01 -4.22
CA LEU A 138 -4.88 17.04 -3.72
C LEU A 138 -3.45 17.41 -4.15
N LEU A 139 -3.24 17.77 -5.42
CA LEU A 139 -1.95 18.22 -5.94
C LEU A 139 -1.49 19.54 -5.30
N ALA A 140 -2.38 20.53 -5.18
CA ALA A 140 -2.06 21.81 -4.55
C ALA A 140 -1.68 21.62 -3.07
N THR A 141 -2.40 20.76 -2.35
CA THR A 141 -2.06 20.39 -0.97
C THR A 141 -0.70 19.70 -0.89
N ALA A 142 -0.42 18.79 -1.80
CA ALA A 142 0.88 18.10 -1.88
C ALA A 142 2.03 19.07 -2.17
N GLN A 143 1.85 20.03 -3.09
CA GLN A 143 2.83 21.08 -3.37
C GLN A 143 3.11 21.94 -2.14
N THR A 144 2.07 22.38 -1.42
CA THR A 144 2.24 23.16 -0.18
C THR A 144 2.97 22.36 0.89
N LEU A 145 2.67 21.04 1.02
CA LEU A 145 3.39 20.16 1.95
C LEU A 145 4.87 19.96 1.61
N LEU A 146 5.25 20.13 0.37
CA LEU A 146 6.64 20.05 -0.09
C LEU A 146 7.34 21.41 -0.09
N SER A 147 6.62 22.50 0.17
CA SER A 147 7.19 23.83 0.12
C SER A 147 8.11 24.13 1.33
N PRO A 148 9.20 24.90 1.12
CA PRO A 148 10.09 25.31 2.22
C PRO A 148 9.38 26.14 3.29
N GLU A 149 8.33 26.88 2.93
CA GLU A 149 7.56 27.76 3.82
C GLU A 149 6.79 26.99 4.89
N LEU A 150 6.46 25.73 4.65
CA LEU A 150 5.78 24.88 5.63
C LEU A 150 6.68 24.55 6.83
N VAL A 151 7.98 24.36 6.62
CA VAL A 151 8.90 23.83 7.64
C VAL A 151 8.94 24.68 8.92
N PRO A 152 9.10 26.02 8.86
CA PRO A 152 9.11 26.83 10.08
C PRO A 152 7.75 26.83 10.81
N LEU A 153 6.64 26.83 10.07
CA LEU A 153 5.30 26.79 10.64
C LEU A 153 5.04 25.46 11.34
N LEU A 154 5.40 24.35 10.71
CA LEU A 154 5.28 23.02 11.29
C LEU A 154 6.10 22.89 12.59
N LYS A 155 7.35 23.38 12.59
CA LYS A 155 8.20 23.40 13.80
C LYS A 155 7.57 24.22 14.92
N GLN A 156 6.98 25.37 14.61
CA GLN A 156 6.30 26.24 15.58
C GLN A 156 5.09 25.53 16.21
N GLU A 157 4.23 24.90 15.41
CA GLU A 157 3.07 24.16 15.89
C GLU A 157 3.47 22.95 16.77
N LEU A 158 4.53 22.23 16.38
CA LEU A 158 5.08 21.11 17.16
C LEU A 158 5.67 21.59 18.50
N ALA A 159 6.37 22.72 18.53
CA ALA A 159 6.89 23.31 19.77
C ALA A 159 5.76 23.75 20.71
N GLY A 160 4.59 24.12 20.17
CA GLY A 160 3.37 24.39 20.92
C GLY A 160 2.66 23.15 21.47
N GLY A 161 3.25 21.94 21.31
CA GLY A 161 2.72 20.68 21.87
C GLY A 161 1.66 19.99 21.01
N ALA A 162 1.41 20.46 19.78
CA ALA A 162 0.50 19.79 18.86
C ALA A 162 1.03 18.43 18.44
N SER A 163 0.15 17.46 18.20
CA SER A 163 0.53 16.22 17.51
C SER A 163 0.95 16.51 16.07
N PHE A 164 1.81 15.66 15.47
CA PHE A 164 2.26 15.89 14.10
C PHE A 164 1.12 16.08 13.09
N PRO A 165 0.04 15.27 13.09
CA PRO A 165 -1.10 15.50 12.19
C PRO A 165 -1.76 16.87 12.41
N ALA A 166 -2.00 17.26 13.66
CA ALA A 166 -2.60 18.56 14.00
C ALA A 166 -1.67 19.73 13.63
N ALA A 167 -0.39 19.61 13.91
CA ALA A 167 0.62 20.62 13.55
C ALA A 167 0.69 20.82 12.03
N ARG A 168 0.67 19.72 11.27
CA ARG A 168 0.69 19.74 9.80
C ARG A 168 -0.58 20.42 9.24
N GLN A 169 -1.74 20.08 9.76
CA GLN A 169 -3.00 20.70 9.35
C GLN A 169 -3.00 22.21 9.61
N ARG A 170 -2.66 22.65 10.84
CA ARG A 170 -2.60 24.07 11.21
C ARG A 170 -1.57 24.85 10.39
N ALA A 171 -0.42 24.24 10.10
CA ALA A 171 0.59 24.86 9.25
C ALA A 171 0.08 25.09 7.83
N LEU A 172 -0.69 24.13 7.26
CA LEU A 172 -1.35 24.28 5.95
C LEU A 172 -2.41 25.40 5.98
N GLU A 173 -3.26 25.43 7.02
CA GLU A 173 -4.28 26.47 7.21
C GLU A 173 -3.64 27.88 7.23
N ARG A 174 -2.52 28.03 7.94
CA ARG A 174 -1.76 29.28 7.99
C ARG A 174 -1.15 29.71 6.66
N LEU A 175 -0.87 28.76 5.78
CA LEU A 175 -0.42 29.03 4.40
C LEU A 175 -1.59 29.27 3.44
N GLY A 176 -2.85 29.21 3.92
CA GLY A 176 -4.02 29.37 3.07
C GLY A 176 -4.21 28.22 2.09
N ALA A 177 -3.64 27.03 2.38
CA ALA A 177 -3.77 25.87 1.50
C ALA A 177 -5.23 25.38 1.47
N PRO A 178 -5.86 25.26 0.31
CA PRO A 178 -7.29 24.92 0.18
C PRO A 178 -7.61 23.51 0.67
N GLY A 179 -6.62 22.66 0.85
CA GLY A 179 -6.76 21.24 1.17
C GLY A 179 -6.45 20.83 2.60
N ALA A 180 -6.35 21.76 3.55
CA ALA A 180 -6.08 21.41 4.97
C ALA A 180 -7.08 20.37 5.50
N ALA A 181 -8.37 20.52 5.18
CA ALA A 181 -9.44 19.57 5.56
C ALA A 181 -9.28 18.16 4.90
N LEU A 182 -8.54 18.03 3.80
CA LEU A 182 -8.28 16.73 3.18
C LEU A 182 -7.48 15.82 4.11
N LEU A 183 -6.68 16.38 5.02
CA LEU A 183 -5.87 15.62 5.97
C LEU A 183 -6.66 15.07 7.18
N GLU A 184 -7.97 15.26 7.22
CA GLU A 184 -8.86 14.66 8.21
C GLU A 184 -9.36 13.26 7.80
N ARG A 185 -9.30 12.95 6.51
CA ARG A 185 -9.85 11.72 5.91
C ARG A 185 -8.74 10.75 5.52
N PRO A 186 -8.81 9.48 5.94
CA PRO A 186 -7.71 8.52 5.73
C PRO A 186 -7.34 8.27 4.27
N ASN A 187 -8.32 8.16 3.35
CA ASN A 187 -8.00 7.95 1.94
C ASN A 187 -7.47 9.23 1.30
N SER A 188 -7.97 10.40 1.69
CA SER A 188 -7.44 11.69 1.22
C SER A 188 -6.03 11.94 1.73
N ILE A 189 -5.68 11.53 2.97
CA ILE A 189 -4.30 11.55 3.46
C ILE A 189 -3.39 10.73 2.54
N LEU A 190 -3.78 9.49 2.23
CA LEU A 190 -2.99 8.63 1.36
C LEU A 190 -2.91 9.17 -0.07
N ALA A 191 -4.01 9.74 -0.58
CA ALA A 191 -4.06 10.40 -1.88
C ALA A 191 -3.08 11.58 -1.97
N VAL A 192 -3.01 12.41 -0.93
CA VAL A 192 -2.01 13.50 -0.83
C VAL A 192 -0.58 12.94 -0.79
N GLU A 193 -0.33 11.84 -0.08
CA GLU A 193 0.99 11.20 -0.10
C GLU A 193 1.37 10.66 -1.49
N TYR A 194 0.42 10.11 -2.26
CA TYR A 194 0.66 9.75 -3.66
C TYR A 194 1.01 10.97 -4.52
N CYS A 195 0.27 12.07 -4.39
CA CYS A 195 0.58 13.31 -5.09
C CYS A 195 1.96 13.87 -4.71
N LYS A 196 2.34 13.83 -3.41
CA LYS A 196 3.68 14.20 -2.96
C LYS A 196 4.76 13.33 -3.58
N ALA A 197 4.54 12.03 -3.67
CA ALA A 197 5.49 11.09 -4.28
C ALA A 197 5.67 11.39 -5.77
N LEU A 198 4.58 11.60 -6.51
CA LEU A 198 4.62 12.00 -7.92
C LEU A 198 5.44 13.28 -8.12
N LEU A 199 5.18 14.31 -7.33
CA LEU A 199 5.88 15.60 -7.42
C LEU A 199 7.37 15.48 -7.04
N ARG A 200 7.67 14.81 -5.92
CA ARG A 200 9.05 14.68 -5.43
C ARG A 200 9.95 13.91 -6.39
N ARG A 201 9.38 12.89 -7.07
CA ARG A 201 10.10 12.06 -8.04
C ARG A 201 10.11 12.64 -9.44
N GLY A 202 9.37 13.73 -9.69
CA GLY A 202 9.20 14.26 -11.05
C GLY A 202 8.58 13.21 -11.98
N SER A 203 7.67 12.37 -11.43
CA SER A 203 7.00 11.31 -12.17
C SER A 203 6.18 11.86 -13.33
N ARG A 204 6.17 11.14 -14.45
CA ARG A 204 5.32 11.47 -15.60
C ARG A 204 3.88 11.00 -15.47
N MET A 205 3.60 10.16 -14.47
CA MET A 205 2.25 9.69 -14.21
C MET A 205 1.34 10.83 -13.74
N ARG A 206 0.18 10.97 -14.36
CA ARG A 206 -0.87 11.88 -13.90
C ARG A 206 -1.79 11.19 -12.89
N PRO A 207 -2.31 11.90 -11.87
CA PRO A 207 -3.27 11.32 -10.95
C PRO A 207 -4.63 11.13 -11.63
N ILE A 208 -5.24 9.96 -11.44
CA ILE A 208 -6.65 9.67 -11.70
C ILE A 208 -7.31 9.44 -10.36
N VAL A 209 -8.18 10.35 -9.93
CA VAL A 209 -8.82 10.30 -8.61
C VAL A 209 -10.25 9.82 -8.74
N LEU A 210 -10.56 8.72 -8.06
CA LEU A 210 -11.93 8.22 -7.97
C LEU A 210 -12.55 8.71 -6.65
N HIS A 211 -13.73 9.31 -6.74
CA HIS A 211 -14.46 9.71 -5.55
C HIS A 211 -14.98 8.48 -4.80
N ARG A 212 -14.63 8.38 -3.51
CA ARG A 212 -15.14 7.35 -2.61
C ARG A 212 -16.28 7.91 -1.77
N ALA A 213 -17.49 7.51 -2.12
CA ALA A 213 -18.67 7.78 -1.28
C ALA A 213 -18.67 6.81 -0.09
N GLY A 214 -18.85 7.33 1.13
CA GLY A 214 -19.04 6.52 2.35
C GLY A 214 -18.12 6.92 3.50
N ASP A 215 -18.63 6.79 4.74
CA ASP A 215 -17.87 7.02 5.95
C ASP A 215 -16.93 5.84 6.24
N TYR A 216 -15.67 6.16 6.54
CA TYR A 216 -14.62 5.18 6.88
C TYR A 216 -14.97 4.30 8.09
N HIS A 217 -15.83 4.78 8.98
CA HIS A 217 -16.29 4.10 10.20
C HIS A 217 -17.77 3.71 10.17
N GLY A 218 -18.49 4.05 9.09
CA GLY A 218 -19.94 3.81 9.00
C GLY A 218 -20.25 2.39 8.54
N GLY A 219 -20.86 1.61 9.43
CA GLY A 219 -21.35 0.25 9.16
C GLY A 219 -22.63 0.17 8.31
N SER A 220 -22.96 1.18 7.50
CA SER A 220 -24.25 1.21 6.81
C SER A 220 -24.20 1.30 5.28
N ALA A 221 -23.03 1.34 4.66
CA ALA A 221 -22.99 1.31 3.19
C ALA A 221 -23.04 -0.15 2.71
N ALA A 222 -24.24 -0.66 2.49
CA ALA A 222 -24.46 -1.98 1.89
C ALA A 222 -23.77 -2.13 0.52
N ASP A 223 -23.43 -1.02 -0.14
CA ASP A 223 -22.93 -1.01 -1.51
C ASP A 223 -21.40 -0.95 -1.65
N ALA A 224 -20.64 -0.52 -0.63
CA ALA A 224 -19.16 -0.51 -0.68
C ALA A 224 -18.52 -0.50 0.72
N PRO A 225 -18.46 -1.64 1.42
CA PRO A 225 -17.84 -1.74 2.73
C PRO A 225 -16.33 -1.49 2.63
N SER A 226 -15.75 -0.92 3.68
CA SER A 226 -14.30 -0.79 3.76
C SER A 226 -13.63 -2.16 4.01
N ALA A 227 -12.40 -2.35 3.52
CA ALA A 227 -11.64 -3.56 3.84
C ALA A 227 -11.46 -3.77 5.36
N SER A 228 -11.42 -2.68 6.16
CA SER A 228 -11.37 -2.75 7.61
C SER A 228 -12.63 -3.33 8.22
N PHE A 229 -13.81 -2.97 7.72
CA PHE A 229 -15.07 -3.57 8.11
C PHE A 229 -15.08 -5.07 7.79
N LEU A 230 -14.69 -5.44 6.56
CA LEU A 230 -14.70 -6.84 6.12
C LEU A 230 -13.79 -7.73 6.97
N ARG A 231 -12.63 -7.24 7.39
CA ARG A 231 -11.73 -8.02 8.27
C ARG A 231 -12.37 -8.40 9.60
N GLY A 232 -13.39 -7.67 10.06
CA GLY A 232 -14.17 -8.00 11.23
C GLY A 232 -15.30 -9.01 10.99
N GLN A 233 -15.63 -9.30 9.72
CA GLN A 233 -16.75 -10.19 9.39
C GLN A 233 -16.27 -11.64 9.22
N ALA A 234 -17.13 -12.58 9.60
CA ALA A 234 -16.89 -14.01 9.38
C ALA A 234 -17.07 -14.40 7.90
N ASP A 235 -18.05 -13.81 7.23
CA ASP A 235 -18.34 -14.03 5.81
C ASP A 235 -18.18 -12.74 5.00
N TRP A 236 -17.58 -12.85 3.82
CA TRP A 236 -17.32 -11.77 2.89
C TRP A 236 -18.06 -11.91 1.56
N ALA A 237 -18.77 -13.03 1.34
CA ALA A 237 -19.32 -13.42 0.04
C ALA A 237 -20.20 -12.34 -0.59
N GLY A 238 -21.05 -11.66 0.21
CA GLY A 238 -21.92 -10.60 -0.25
C GLY A 238 -21.23 -9.32 -0.70
N TYR A 239 -19.94 -9.16 -0.33
CA TYR A 239 -19.17 -7.94 -0.60
C TYR A 239 -18.09 -8.12 -1.66
N MET A 240 -18.05 -9.30 -2.28
CA MET A 240 -17.05 -9.67 -3.29
C MET A 240 -17.68 -9.92 -4.64
N PRO A 241 -17.00 -9.55 -5.74
CA PRO A 241 -17.38 -9.98 -7.06
C PRO A 241 -17.40 -11.51 -7.16
N GLU A 242 -18.30 -12.06 -7.93
CA GLU A 242 -18.42 -13.52 -8.12
C GLU A 242 -17.10 -14.16 -8.56
N ALA A 243 -16.39 -13.52 -9.51
CA ALA A 243 -15.09 -13.98 -10.02
C ALA A 243 -14.00 -14.09 -8.95
N ALA A 244 -14.05 -13.28 -7.88
CA ALA A 244 -13.09 -13.30 -6.77
C ALA A 244 -13.51 -14.23 -5.63
N ARG A 245 -14.81 -14.53 -5.52
CA ARG A 245 -15.43 -15.21 -4.36
C ARG A 245 -14.83 -16.59 -4.10
N ALA A 246 -14.79 -17.43 -5.14
CA ALA A 246 -14.27 -18.80 -5.00
C ALA A 246 -12.79 -18.83 -4.60
N VAL A 247 -11.97 -17.96 -5.19
CA VAL A 247 -10.54 -17.86 -4.89
C VAL A 247 -10.30 -17.45 -3.45
N GLN A 248 -11.01 -16.43 -2.97
CA GLN A 248 -10.82 -15.91 -1.63
C GLN A 248 -11.42 -16.81 -0.55
N ALA A 249 -12.51 -17.53 -0.86
CA ALA A 249 -13.11 -18.53 0.05
C ALA A 249 -12.21 -19.75 0.25
N ALA A 250 -11.50 -20.19 -0.79
CA ALA A 250 -10.58 -21.33 -0.73
C ALA A 250 -9.23 -20.98 -0.08
N ALA A 251 -8.89 -19.71 0.03
CA ALA A 251 -7.61 -19.28 0.58
C ALA A 251 -7.57 -19.42 2.12
N PRO A 252 -6.44 -19.87 2.69
CA PRO A 252 -6.26 -19.89 4.14
C PRO A 252 -6.27 -18.45 4.70
N ARG A 253 -6.79 -18.30 5.91
CA ARG A 253 -6.87 -17.02 6.61
C ARG A 253 -5.73 -16.84 7.59
N TYR A 254 -5.29 -15.59 7.73
CA TYR A 254 -4.19 -15.19 8.59
C TYR A 254 -4.62 -13.99 9.46
N ARG A 255 -4.26 -14.04 10.73
CA ARG A 255 -4.51 -12.95 11.68
C ARG A 255 -3.36 -12.79 12.65
N LEU A 256 -3.12 -11.56 13.06
CA LEU A 256 -2.09 -11.24 14.05
C LEU A 256 -2.24 -12.04 15.34
N ALA A 257 -3.48 -12.23 15.82
CA ALA A 257 -3.78 -12.97 17.03
C ALA A 257 -3.30 -14.43 16.98
N ALA A 258 -3.34 -15.09 15.81
CA ALA A 258 -2.87 -16.48 15.68
C ALA A 258 -1.35 -16.60 15.92
N GLY A 259 -0.58 -15.58 15.51
CA GLY A 259 0.88 -15.54 15.71
C GLY A 259 1.34 -14.74 16.93
N GLU A 260 0.44 -14.29 17.79
CA GLU A 260 0.78 -13.39 18.91
C GLU A 260 1.90 -13.95 19.79
N ARG A 261 1.85 -15.24 20.14
CA ARG A 261 2.88 -15.88 20.98
C ARG A 261 4.26 -15.85 20.33
N ALA A 262 4.34 -16.03 19.01
CA ALA A 262 5.59 -15.96 18.28
C ALA A 262 6.15 -14.53 18.27
N VAL A 263 5.30 -13.54 18.07
CA VAL A 263 5.69 -12.13 18.16
C VAL A 263 6.18 -11.77 19.57
N LEU A 264 5.44 -12.14 20.61
CA LEU A 264 5.84 -11.92 22.02
C LEU A 264 7.16 -12.61 22.36
N ALA A 265 7.36 -13.86 21.90
CA ALA A 265 8.62 -14.58 22.13
C ALA A 265 9.80 -13.83 21.52
N ARG A 266 9.69 -13.37 20.27
CA ARG A 266 10.74 -12.56 19.62
C ARG A 266 11.01 -11.27 20.38
N LEU A 267 9.96 -10.49 20.68
CA LEU A 267 10.08 -9.21 21.37
C LEU A 267 10.75 -9.34 22.76
N ARG A 268 10.41 -10.40 23.51
CA ARG A 268 11.00 -10.65 24.84
C ARG A 268 12.45 -11.15 24.78
N ALA A 269 12.85 -11.78 23.67
CA ALA A 269 14.21 -12.23 23.45
C ALA A 269 15.16 -11.12 22.97
N MET A 270 14.63 -9.97 22.53
CA MET A 270 15.44 -8.85 22.02
C MET A 270 16.20 -8.14 23.14
N GLY A 271 17.45 -7.79 22.84
CA GLY A 271 18.30 -6.93 23.66
C GLY A 271 17.99 -5.43 23.45
N GLU A 272 18.56 -4.59 24.29
CA GLU A 272 18.38 -3.14 24.24
C GLU A 272 18.85 -2.54 22.91
N ASP A 273 20.02 -2.96 22.43
CA ASP A 273 20.59 -2.50 21.15
C ASP A 273 19.68 -2.82 19.96
N GLU A 274 19.01 -3.98 19.99
CA GLU A 274 18.05 -4.34 18.95
C GLU A 274 16.81 -3.43 18.97
N PHE A 275 16.30 -3.06 20.17
CA PHE A 275 15.20 -2.11 20.29
C PHE A 275 15.61 -0.71 19.84
N ALA A 276 16.82 -0.26 20.18
CA ALA A 276 17.34 1.05 19.80
C ALA A 276 17.50 1.19 18.27
N ALA A 277 17.81 0.09 17.58
CA ALA A 277 17.97 0.03 16.12
C ALA A 277 16.64 -0.13 15.35
N LEU A 278 15.51 -0.27 16.02
CA LEU A 278 14.22 -0.47 15.35
C LEU A 278 13.77 0.75 14.56
N PRO A 279 13.19 0.54 13.37
CA PRO A 279 12.46 1.58 12.66
C PRO A 279 11.34 2.16 13.55
N TYR A 280 11.03 3.43 13.36
CA TYR A 280 9.97 4.14 14.13
C TYR A 280 10.26 4.38 15.60
N GLY A 281 11.38 3.91 16.15
CA GLY A 281 11.72 3.96 17.58
C GLY A 281 12.22 5.31 18.10
N SER A 282 12.32 6.34 17.27
CA SER A 282 12.84 7.66 17.64
C SER A 282 12.10 8.31 18.82
N GLU A 283 12.71 9.33 19.43
CA GLU A 283 12.14 10.16 20.48
C GLU A 283 11.78 9.39 21.77
N GLY A 284 12.55 8.38 22.12
CA GLY A 284 12.33 7.59 23.33
C GLY A 284 11.24 6.52 23.19
N LEU A 285 10.66 6.34 21.98
CA LEU A 285 9.62 5.35 21.79
C LEU A 285 10.12 3.94 21.97
N TRP A 286 11.35 3.65 21.50
CA TRP A 286 11.90 2.30 21.62
C TRP A 286 12.05 1.85 23.09
N GLN A 287 12.45 2.75 24.03
CA GLN A 287 12.53 2.43 25.45
C GLN A 287 11.15 2.12 26.03
N LYS A 288 10.15 2.91 25.66
CA LYS A 288 8.76 2.72 26.09
C LYS A 288 8.20 1.39 25.61
N VAL A 289 8.44 1.05 24.33
CA VAL A 289 8.01 -0.21 23.75
C VAL A 289 8.77 -1.40 24.38
N MET A 290 10.07 -1.29 24.57
CA MET A 290 10.87 -2.32 25.24
C MET A 290 10.35 -2.60 26.65
N HIS A 291 10.08 -1.56 27.44
CA HIS A 291 9.50 -1.73 28.77
C HIS A 291 8.16 -2.44 28.71
N ALA A 292 7.24 -1.99 27.84
CA ALA A 292 5.94 -2.63 27.65
C ALA A 292 6.06 -4.11 27.21
N CYS A 293 7.02 -4.45 26.34
CA CYS A 293 7.26 -5.86 25.93
C CYS A 293 7.69 -6.76 27.10
N ARG A 294 8.33 -6.20 28.13
CA ARG A 294 8.79 -6.93 29.31
C ARG A 294 7.73 -7.04 30.42
N THR A 295 6.75 -6.15 30.44
CA THR A 295 5.73 -6.06 31.51
C THR A 295 4.35 -6.55 31.09
N GLU A 296 3.98 -6.40 29.82
CA GLU A 296 2.65 -6.72 29.33
C GLU A 296 2.53 -8.18 28.85
N ALA A 297 1.34 -8.76 29.06
CA ALA A 297 1.08 -10.16 28.72
C ALA A 297 0.65 -10.38 27.27
N SER A 298 0.21 -9.33 26.57
CA SER A 298 -0.35 -9.42 25.21
C SER A 298 0.14 -8.27 24.33
N LEU A 299 0.02 -8.42 23.01
CA LEU A 299 0.30 -7.34 22.06
C LEU A 299 -0.63 -6.14 22.28
N GLU A 300 -1.89 -6.39 22.62
CA GLU A 300 -2.83 -5.31 22.91
C GLU A 300 -2.41 -4.51 24.17
N GLY A 301 -1.95 -5.22 25.20
CA GLY A 301 -1.36 -4.59 26.41
C GLY A 301 -0.16 -3.72 26.07
N ILE A 302 0.79 -4.25 25.26
CA ILE A 302 1.96 -3.51 24.79
C ILE A 302 1.54 -2.23 24.04
N LEU A 303 0.58 -2.37 23.12
CA LEU A 303 0.08 -1.24 22.34
C LEU A 303 -0.61 -0.20 23.22
N ALA A 304 -1.42 -0.61 24.18
CA ALA A 304 -2.10 0.28 25.13
C ALA A 304 -1.09 1.03 26.01
N ALA A 305 -0.10 0.34 26.55
CA ALA A 305 0.95 0.92 27.39
C ALA A 305 1.84 1.92 26.62
N ALA A 306 2.18 1.61 25.35
CA ALA A 306 3.04 2.46 24.52
C ALA A 306 2.30 3.64 23.84
N LYS A 307 1.00 3.52 23.58
CA LYS A 307 0.19 4.51 22.85
C LYS A 307 0.18 5.86 23.54
N SER A 308 0.21 6.92 22.74
CA SER A 308 0.04 8.31 23.18
C SER A 308 -0.47 9.16 22.00
N LYS A 309 -0.80 10.45 22.26
CA LYS A 309 -1.13 11.39 21.18
C LYS A 309 0.00 11.49 20.12
N ARG A 310 1.26 11.35 20.56
CA ARG A 310 2.46 11.42 19.72
C ARG A 310 2.74 10.11 18.97
N TYR A 311 2.34 8.96 19.55
CA TYR A 311 2.62 7.62 19.04
C TYR A 311 1.30 6.89 18.71
N PRO A 312 0.76 7.07 17.50
CA PRO A 312 -0.48 6.42 17.10
C PRO A 312 -0.28 4.90 16.96
N ARG A 313 -1.37 4.14 17.16
CA ARG A 313 -1.38 2.67 17.10
C ARG A 313 -0.70 2.10 15.85
N THR A 314 -0.95 2.69 14.68
CA THR A 314 -0.37 2.20 13.42
C THR A 314 1.16 2.33 13.35
N ARG A 315 1.75 3.35 13.98
CA ARG A 315 3.21 3.48 14.13
C ARG A 315 3.78 2.37 15.01
N LEU A 316 3.11 2.11 16.15
CA LEU A 316 3.50 1.03 17.07
C LEU A 316 3.39 -0.34 16.40
N MET A 317 2.29 -0.60 15.70
CA MET A 317 2.09 -1.86 14.98
C MET A 317 3.20 -2.13 13.96
N ARG A 318 3.57 -1.12 13.15
CA ARG A 318 4.70 -1.27 12.22
C ARG A 318 6.01 -1.54 12.93
N MET A 319 6.29 -0.83 14.03
CA MET A 319 7.48 -1.04 14.83
C MET A 319 7.57 -2.47 15.38
N LEU A 320 6.48 -2.97 15.99
CA LEU A 320 6.42 -4.33 16.53
C LEU A 320 6.57 -5.40 15.43
N LEU A 321 5.94 -5.16 14.28
CA LEU A 321 6.04 -6.10 13.16
C LEU A 321 7.44 -6.06 12.53
N CYS A 322 8.06 -4.89 12.39
CA CYS A 322 9.46 -4.79 11.96
C CYS A 322 10.40 -5.52 12.92
N ALA A 323 10.19 -5.39 14.24
CA ALA A 323 10.94 -6.12 15.25
C ALA A 323 10.80 -7.65 15.09
N PHE A 324 9.57 -8.13 14.89
CA PHE A 324 9.29 -9.55 14.66
C PHE A 324 9.95 -10.06 13.39
N LEU A 325 9.87 -9.31 12.30
CA LEU A 325 10.43 -9.67 10.99
C LEU A 325 11.95 -9.44 10.90
N GLY A 326 12.55 -8.77 11.88
CA GLY A 326 13.95 -8.37 11.84
C GLY A 326 14.28 -7.36 10.74
N LEU A 327 13.35 -6.42 10.47
CA LEU A 327 13.53 -5.34 9.51
C LEU A 327 14.20 -4.13 10.18
N THR A 328 15.25 -3.63 9.56
CA THR A 328 15.99 -2.44 9.99
C THR A 328 15.55 -1.20 9.22
N GLU A 329 15.90 0.00 9.71
CA GLU A 329 15.66 1.27 9.01
C GLU A 329 16.32 1.26 7.61
N GLN A 330 17.53 0.74 7.50
CA GLN A 330 18.22 0.63 6.22
C GLN A 330 17.43 -0.21 5.22
N GLN A 331 16.93 -1.40 5.62
CA GLN A 331 16.14 -2.27 4.74
C GLN A 331 14.80 -1.64 4.33
N LEU A 332 14.23 -0.75 5.16
CA LEU A 332 13.04 0.00 4.78
C LEU A 332 13.34 1.13 3.77
N THR A 333 14.57 1.57 3.62
CA THR A 333 14.95 2.68 2.74
C THR A 333 15.65 2.22 1.46
N GLU A 334 16.25 1.05 1.45
CA GLU A 334 16.93 0.50 0.27
C GLU A 334 15.97 0.27 -0.91
N PRO A 335 16.40 0.63 -2.13
CA PRO A 335 15.63 0.31 -3.34
C PRO A 335 15.53 -1.20 -3.54
N ALA A 336 14.34 -1.68 -3.93
CA ALA A 336 14.15 -3.08 -4.27
C ALA A 336 14.96 -3.45 -5.54
N PRO A 337 15.84 -4.45 -5.49
CA PRO A 337 16.65 -4.83 -6.65
C PRO A 337 15.82 -5.50 -7.75
N TYR A 338 14.68 -6.07 -7.39
CA TYR A 338 13.73 -6.71 -8.30
C TYR A 338 12.30 -6.59 -7.76
N VAL A 339 11.32 -6.91 -8.60
CA VAL A 339 9.90 -6.99 -8.24
C VAL A 339 9.33 -8.34 -8.71
N ARG A 340 8.41 -8.94 -7.93
CA ARG A 340 7.78 -10.20 -8.29
C ARG A 340 6.48 -9.98 -9.04
N VAL A 341 6.30 -10.72 -10.12
CA VAL A 341 5.04 -10.86 -10.85
C VAL A 341 4.19 -11.89 -10.13
N LEU A 342 3.00 -11.50 -9.67
CA LEU A 342 2.08 -12.39 -8.94
C LEU A 342 1.00 -12.97 -9.83
N ALA A 343 0.41 -12.14 -10.71
CA ALA A 343 -0.68 -12.55 -11.59
C ALA A 343 -0.75 -11.64 -12.82
N LEU A 344 -1.29 -12.15 -13.93
CA LEU A 344 -1.47 -11.39 -15.18
C LEU A 344 -2.51 -12.02 -16.10
N ASP A 345 -3.07 -11.17 -16.98
CA ASP A 345 -3.89 -11.56 -18.14
C ASP A 345 -3.09 -11.44 -19.46
N ALA A 346 -3.77 -11.45 -20.60
CA ALA A 346 -3.14 -11.31 -21.93
C ALA A 346 -2.47 -9.94 -22.12
N ASP A 347 -3.13 -8.84 -21.68
CA ASP A 347 -2.57 -7.49 -21.72
C ASP A 347 -1.32 -7.41 -20.83
N GLY A 348 -1.39 -7.98 -19.62
CA GLY A 348 -0.26 -8.03 -18.69
C GLY A 348 0.98 -8.73 -19.27
N ARG A 349 0.77 -9.77 -20.07
CA ARG A 349 1.87 -10.44 -20.83
C ARG A 349 2.54 -9.50 -21.82
N ALA A 350 1.73 -8.76 -22.57
CA ALA A 350 2.24 -7.79 -23.53
C ALA A 350 2.97 -6.63 -22.83
N ILE A 351 2.41 -6.13 -21.73
CA ILE A 351 3.02 -5.08 -20.88
C ILE A 351 4.38 -5.56 -20.33
N LEU A 352 4.48 -6.80 -19.84
CA LEU A 352 5.75 -7.34 -19.35
C LEU A 352 6.84 -7.41 -20.44
N ARG A 353 6.46 -7.77 -21.66
CA ARG A 353 7.40 -7.76 -22.81
C ARG A 353 7.90 -6.34 -23.10
N ALA A 354 7.00 -5.36 -23.07
CA ALA A 354 7.32 -3.96 -23.30
C ALA A 354 8.19 -3.34 -22.17
N ALA A 355 8.08 -3.84 -20.94
CA ALA A 355 8.85 -3.38 -19.80
C ALA A 355 10.23 -4.05 -19.66
N GLN A 356 10.59 -5.00 -20.54
CA GLN A 356 11.87 -5.72 -20.44
C GLN A 356 13.07 -4.77 -20.38
N GLY A 357 14.00 -5.05 -19.46
CA GLY A 357 15.23 -4.28 -19.26
C GLY A 357 15.09 -2.99 -18.42
N ARG A 358 13.87 -2.57 -18.05
CA ARG A 358 13.65 -1.37 -17.23
C ARG A 358 13.70 -1.66 -15.73
N LEU A 359 13.12 -2.77 -15.31
CA LEU A 359 13.09 -3.24 -13.93
C LEU A 359 13.35 -4.74 -13.93
N SER A 360 14.19 -5.23 -13.01
CA SER A 360 14.38 -6.67 -12.83
C SER A 360 13.07 -7.29 -12.32
N LEU A 361 12.50 -8.20 -13.10
CA LEU A 361 11.25 -8.89 -12.79
C LEU A 361 11.52 -10.36 -12.53
N LEU A 362 10.95 -10.89 -11.46
CA LEU A 362 10.95 -12.31 -11.13
C LEU A 362 9.51 -12.83 -11.10
N HIS A 363 9.28 -14.02 -11.62
CA HIS A 363 8.00 -14.66 -11.43
C HIS A 363 7.81 -15.14 -9.98
N ALA A 364 6.55 -15.17 -9.50
CA ALA A 364 6.25 -15.74 -8.20
C ALA A 364 6.75 -17.21 -8.16
N GLY A 365 7.49 -17.53 -7.10
CA GLY A 365 8.11 -18.86 -6.96
C GLY A 365 9.51 -19.00 -7.56
N GLU A 366 9.96 -18.11 -8.41
CA GLU A 366 11.37 -18.08 -8.85
C GLU A 366 12.29 -17.73 -7.67
N ARG A 367 13.46 -18.39 -7.67
CA ARG A 367 14.50 -18.06 -6.70
C ARG A 367 15.23 -16.81 -7.17
N ALA A 368 15.20 -15.75 -6.35
CA ALA A 368 16.06 -14.60 -6.57
C ALA A 368 17.53 -14.97 -6.36
N GLN A 369 18.42 -14.22 -7.03
CA GLN A 369 19.83 -14.28 -6.73
C GLN A 369 20.06 -13.96 -5.23
N ASP A 370 20.97 -14.69 -4.60
CA ASP A 370 21.24 -14.52 -3.17
C ASP A 370 21.79 -13.13 -2.88
N CYS A 371 21.02 -12.36 -2.12
CA CYS A 371 21.33 -11.03 -1.62
C CYS A 371 20.53 -10.76 -0.35
N ALA A 372 20.91 -9.75 0.42
CA ALA A 372 20.27 -9.39 1.69
C ALA A 372 18.75 -9.13 1.54
N PHE A 373 18.35 -8.52 0.42
CA PHE A 373 16.93 -8.29 0.10
C PHE A 373 16.17 -9.60 -0.09
N ALA A 374 16.71 -10.54 -0.88
CA ALA A 374 16.09 -11.85 -1.11
C ALA A 374 15.99 -12.70 0.17
N GLU A 375 17.00 -12.60 1.03
CA GLU A 375 16.97 -13.25 2.35
C GLU A 375 15.88 -12.66 3.24
N THR A 376 15.74 -11.35 3.25
CA THR A 376 14.69 -10.64 3.97
C THR A 376 13.30 -11.04 3.48
N GLU A 377 13.07 -11.12 2.17
CA GLU A 377 11.80 -11.60 1.62
C GLU A 377 11.51 -13.05 2.05
N ARG A 378 12.50 -13.95 1.95
CA ARG A 378 12.35 -15.36 2.36
C ARG A 378 11.97 -15.47 3.84
N ARG A 379 12.65 -14.71 4.70
CA ARG A 379 12.37 -14.65 6.14
C ARG A 379 10.96 -14.14 6.41
N CYS A 380 10.56 -13.02 5.82
CA CYS A 380 9.23 -12.45 5.97
C CYS A 380 8.14 -13.44 5.55
N ARG A 381 8.31 -14.12 4.42
CA ARG A 381 7.36 -15.12 3.92
C ARG A 381 7.27 -16.34 4.83
N ALA A 382 8.40 -16.83 5.35
CA ALA A 382 8.42 -17.94 6.29
C ALA A 382 7.68 -17.60 7.59
N LEU A 383 7.89 -16.38 8.10
CA LEU A 383 7.24 -15.90 9.32
C LEU A 383 5.75 -15.62 9.15
N TYR A 384 5.29 -15.31 7.93
CA TYR A 384 3.88 -15.11 7.65
C TYR A 384 3.04 -16.36 7.95
N GLY A 385 3.57 -17.55 7.72
CA GLY A 385 2.91 -18.81 8.03
C GLY A 385 2.47 -18.94 9.50
N LEU A 386 3.17 -18.28 10.43
CA LEU A 386 2.85 -18.30 11.86
C LEU A 386 1.54 -17.58 12.21
N PHE A 387 0.99 -16.77 11.31
CA PHE A 387 -0.27 -16.06 11.50
C PHE A 387 -1.49 -16.80 10.96
N ARG A 388 -1.34 -18.06 10.49
CA ARG A 388 -2.43 -18.87 9.97
C ARG A 388 -3.45 -19.17 11.07
N GLU A 389 -4.75 -18.86 10.83
CA GLU A 389 -5.81 -19.04 11.84
C GLU A 389 -6.12 -20.51 12.12
N ASN A 390 -6.27 -21.30 11.06
CA ASN A 390 -6.66 -22.69 11.16
C ASN A 390 -5.69 -23.57 10.37
N GLY A 391 -5.07 -24.52 11.05
CA GLY A 391 -4.09 -25.43 10.47
C GLY A 391 -2.67 -25.19 10.95
N PRO A 392 -1.71 -25.97 10.43
CA PRO A 392 -0.32 -25.87 10.86
C PRO A 392 0.30 -24.54 10.43
N ALA A 393 1.26 -24.06 11.22
CA ALA A 393 2.06 -22.86 10.94
C ALA A 393 3.15 -23.16 9.89
N GLU A 394 2.73 -23.64 8.73
CA GLU A 394 3.65 -23.97 7.64
C GLU A 394 4.13 -22.69 6.92
N PRO A 395 5.39 -22.66 6.48
CA PRO A 395 5.83 -21.63 5.54
C PRO A 395 4.88 -21.57 4.35
N VAL A 396 4.46 -20.37 3.96
CA VAL A 396 3.58 -20.22 2.79
C VAL A 396 4.31 -20.78 1.57
N PRO A 397 3.71 -21.75 0.86
CA PRO A 397 4.35 -22.37 -0.28
C PRO A 397 4.66 -21.32 -1.35
N LYS A 398 5.72 -21.56 -2.12
CA LYS A 398 6.03 -20.75 -3.29
C LYS A 398 4.84 -20.80 -4.23
N SER A 399 4.14 -19.68 -4.37
CA SER A 399 3.04 -19.55 -5.33
C SER A 399 3.59 -19.52 -6.75
N ARG A 400 2.81 -20.08 -7.69
CA ARG A 400 3.05 -19.86 -9.12
C ARG A 400 2.36 -18.56 -9.53
N VAL A 401 2.86 -17.93 -10.60
CA VAL A 401 2.15 -16.81 -11.23
C VAL A 401 0.80 -17.32 -11.73
N TYR A 402 -0.26 -16.64 -11.31
CA TYR A 402 -1.57 -16.87 -11.92
C TYR A 402 -1.58 -16.23 -13.32
N VAL A 403 -1.94 -17.01 -14.31
CA VAL A 403 -2.09 -16.55 -15.69
C VAL A 403 -3.52 -16.82 -16.14
N GLN A 404 -4.29 -15.74 -16.30
CA GLN A 404 -5.63 -15.86 -16.87
C GLN A 404 -5.50 -16.30 -18.33
N ARG A 405 -6.19 -17.37 -18.68
CA ARG A 405 -6.33 -17.84 -20.09
C ARG A 405 -7.66 -17.27 -20.60
N ASP A 406 -7.65 -16.88 -21.84
CA ASP A 406 -8.83 -16.42 -22.57
C ASP A 406 -9.90 -17.50 -22.65
#